data_367be8008edee473ccd147648ea0f25b
#
_entry.id   367be8008edee473ccd147648ea0f25b
#
_cell.length_a   1.000
_cell.length_b   1.000
_cell.length_c   1.000
_cell.angle_alpha   90.00
_cell.angle_beta   90.00
_cell.angle_gamma   90.00
#
_symmetry.space_group_name_H-M   'P 1'
#
loop_
_entity.id
_entity.type
_entity.pdbx_description
1 polymer ?
#
loop_
_entity_poly.entity_id
_entity_poly.type
_entity_poly.pdbx_seq_one_letter_code
_entity_poly.pdbx_strand_id
1 'polypeptide(L)'
;PPSQDASASAAGLEQLARSATSICSRSERKGWGGGSANIPGTTSQTPPIRWYPIPDAALYRALTAPYQPYLDLLQSGADPQTLLNAYDQYRILCAGHHGALGTRRINAALRRLHQQKQHEDTGLDYYHGLPLMILANDHRQQLYNGDTGICLDDGNGLQLHLPNHAPVPLARLNRASLADAYALSIHKSQGSEYPHIALTLDDHAERLLSRELLYTGITRSKGRLDLYASETALRTAADTPTRRNTGLAWHLEHST
;
A
#
# COMPACT_ATOMS: atom_id res chain seq x y z
N PRO A 1 -5.34 -17.14 27.97
CA PRO A 1 -5.55 -15.71 28.12
C PRO A 1 -4.24 -15.00 27.78
N PRO A 2 -4.24 -14.00 26.89
CA PRO A 2 -3.04 -13.22 26.61
C PRO A 2 -2.62 -12.51 27.91
N SER A 3 -1.33 -12.56 28.22
CA SER A 3 -0.78 -11.92 29.40
C SER A 3 -1.09 -10.41 29.39
N GLN A 4 -1.39 -9.83 30.55
CA GLN A 4 -1.70 -8.39 30.68
C GLN A 4 -0.55 -7.49 30.19
N ASP A 5 0.68 -7.98 30.15
CA ASP A 5 1.84 -7.29 29.62
C ASP A 5 1.79 -7.06 28.09
N ALA A 6 1.17 -7.97 27.31
CA ALA A 6 1.05 -7.82 25.86
C ALA A 6 0.06 -6.70 25.47
N SER A 7 -1.00 -6.50 26.24
CA SER A 7 -1.98 -5.45 25.98
C SER A 7 -1.46 -4.04 26.30
N ALA A 8 -0.68 -3.90 27.37
CA ALA A 8 -0.02 -2.64 27.73
C ALA A 8 1.06 -2.24 26.73
N SER A 9 1.80 -3.22 26.18
CA SER A 9 2.79 -3.00 25.11
C SER A 9 2.12 -2.55 23.81
N ALA A 10 0.99 -3.18 23.42
CA ALA A 10 0.25 -2.82 22.22
C ALA A 10 -0.27 -1.37 22.23
N ALA A 11 -0.86 -0.94 23.35
CA ALA A 11 -1.32 0.44 23.50
C ALA A 11 -0.17 1.47 23.43
N GLY A 12 0.99 1.14 24.02
CA GLY A 12 2.19 1.97 23.94
C GLY A 12 2.72 2.11 22.50
N LEU A 13 2.70 1.04 21.73
CA LEU A 13 3.17 1.05 20.34
C LEU A 13 2.19 1.71 19.38
N GLU A 14 0.88 1.58 19.61
CA GLU A 14 -0.12 2.38 18.91
C GLU A 14 0.07 3.87 19.20
N GLN A 15 0.42 4.22 20.42
CA GLN A 15 0.74 5.60 20.79
C GLN A 15 2.02 6.11 20.12
N LEU A 16 3.06 5.27 19.96
CA LEU A 16 4.26 5.60 19.17
C LEU A 16 3.92 5.89 17.70
N ALA A 17 3.12 5.05 17.07
CA ALA A 17 2.68 5.28 15.69
C ALA A 17 1.88 6.58 15.56
N ARG A 18 0.99 6.89 16.50
CA ARG A 18 0.24 8.14 16.58
C ARG A 18 1.17 9.35 16.83
N SER A 19 2.15 9.20 17.72
CA SER A 19 3.13 10.24 18.02
C SER A 19 4.00 10.56 16.82
N ALA A 20 4.48 9.55 16.09
CA ALA A 20 5.23 9.73 14.84
C ALA A 20 4.42 10.54 13.82
N THR A 21 3.12 10.24 13.68
CA THR A 21 2.19 11.00 12.84
C THR A 21 2.08 12.47 13.29
N SER A 22 1.94 12.72 14.60
CA SER A 22 1.80 14.07 15.16
C SER A 22 3.07 14.91 14.99
N ILE A 23 4.24 14.31 15.15
CA ILE A 23 5.53 15.00 15.01
C ILE A 23 5.78 15.38 13.55
N CYS A 24 5.50 14.47 12.62
CA CYS A 24 5.70 14.72 11.19
C CYS A 24 4.77 15.83 10.67
N SER A 25 3.50 15.81 11.08
CA SER A 25 2.54 16.87 10.74
C SER A 25 2.91 18.25 11.28
N ARG A 26 3.70 18.32 12.38
CA ARG A 26 4.24 19.58 12.92
C ARG A 26 5.47 20.09 12.17
N SER A 27 6.33 19.18 11.66
CA SER A 27 7.53 19.55 10.91
C SER A 27 7.19 20.12 9.53
N GLU A 28 6.18 19.60 8.87
CA GLU A 28 5.71 20.11 7.57
C GLU A 28 5.14 21.53 7.68
N ARG A 29 4.52 21.90 8.81
CA ARG A 29 4.00 23.26 9.05
C ARG A 29 5.08 24.32 9.28
N LYS A 30 6.32 23.94 9.59
CA LYS A 30 7.43 24.88 9.82
C LYS A 30 8.27 25.19 8.58
N GLY A 31 8.08 24.47 7.47
CA GLY A 31 8.94 24.54 6.29
C GLY A 31 8.40 25.31 5.08
N TRP A 32 7.13 25.81 5.11
CA TRP A 32 6.55 26.52 3.97
C TRP A 32 5.85 27.79 4.45
N GLY A 33 6.55 28.89 4.39
CA GLY A 33 5.98 30.24 4.46
C GLY A 33 5.29 30.54 3.13
N GLY A 34 3.97 30.41 3.06
CA GLY A 34 3.17 30.75 1.88
C GLY A 34 1.68 30.55 2.15
N GLY A 35 0.96 31.68 2.36
CA GLY A 35 -0.46 31.86 2.07
C GLY A 35 -1.45 30.90 2.78
N SER A 36 -2.02 31.38 3.88
CA SER A 36 -3.21 30.81 4.51
C SER A 36 -4.39 30.78 3.51
N ALA A 37 -4.67 29.62 2.92
CA ALA A 37 -5.99 29.33 2.38
C ALA A 37 -6.74 28.51 3.44
N ASN A 38 -7.72 29.12 4.08
CA ASN A 38 -8.65 28.50 5.01
C ASN A 38 -9.51 27.48 4.24
N ILE A 39 -9.19 26.18 4.36
CA ILE A 39 -10.08 25.10 3.91
C ILE A 39 -10.92 24.69 5.11
N PRO A 40 -12.24 24.98 5.14
CA PRO A 40 -13.10 24.57 6.24
C PRO A 40 -13.29 23.06 6.18
N GLY A 41 -13.04 22.35 7.28
CA GLY A 41 -13.61 21.03 7.56
C GLY A 41 -12.70 19.81 7.44
N THR A 42 -11.40 19.91 7.57
CA THR A 42 -10.54 18.73 7.78
C THR A 42 -10.12 18.65 9.25
N THR A 43 -10.97 18.05 10.08
CA THR A 43 -10.49 17.41 11.30
C THR A 43 -9.61 16.24 10.87
N SER A 44 -8.31 16.42 10.96
CA SER A 44 -7.29 15.37 10.76
C SER A 44 -7.46 14.35 11.90
N GLN A 45 -8.47 13.50 11.82
CA GLN A 45 -8.62 12.36 12.71
C GLN A 45 -7.69 11.28 12.15
N THR A 46 -6.60 11.02 12.86
CA THR A 46 -5.78 9.83 12.61
C THR A 46 -6.71 8.61 12.64
N PRO A 47 -6.71 7.77 11.60
CA PRO A 47 -7.58 6.60 11.54
C PRO A 47 -7.31 5.67 12.75
N PRO A 48 -8.30 4.90 13.22
CA PRO A 48 -8.08 3.92 14.27
C PRO A 48 -7.02 2.92 13.80
N ILE A 49 -5.89 2.87 14.52
CA ILE A 49 -4.77 2.00 14.23
C ILE A 49 -4.91 0.74 15.08
N ARG A 50 -4.88 -0.43 14.44
CA ARG A 50 -4.74 -1.73 15.12
C ARG A 50 -3.37 -2.30 14.80
N TRP A 51 -2.58 -2.59 15.84
CA TRP A 51 -1.28 -3.20 15.67
C TRP A 51 -1.33 -4.71 15.87
N TYR A 52 -0.66 -5.42 14.96
CA TYR A 52 -0.52 -6.87 14.97
C TYR A 52 0.98 -7.21 15.02
N PRO A 53 1.49 -7.71 16.14
CA PRO A 53 2.86 -8.21 16.21
C PRO A 53 3.01 -9.44 15.32
N ILE A 54 4.15 -9.54 14.62
CA ILE A 54 4.44 -10.62 13.69
C ILE A 54 5.23 -11.72 14.40
N PRO A 55 5.20 -12.93 13.87
CA PRO A 55 4.43 -13.54 12.78
C PRO A 55 3.63 -14.75 13.24
N ASP A 56 2.44 -14.85 12.70
CA ASP A 56 1.70 -16.10 12.80
C ASP A 56 1.49 -16.68 11.37
N ALA A 57 1.35 -17.99 11.25
CA ALA A 57 0.92 -18.66 10.02
C ALA A 57 -0.41 -18.09 9.48
N ALA A 58 -1.19 -17.42 10.34
CA ALA A 58 -2.39 -16.68 10.00
C ALA A 58 -2.14 -15.34 9.29
N LEU A 59 -0.90 -14.82 9.23
CA LEU A 59 -0.61 -13.49 8.67
C LEU A 59 -1.17 -13.29 7.27
N TYR A 60 -0.84 -14.19 6.34
CA TYR A 60 -1.31 -14.07 4.96
C TYR A 60 -2.83 -14.21 4.86
N ARG A 61 -3.45 -15.02 5.72
CA ARG A 61 -4.91 -15.14 5.82
C ARG A 61 -5.53 -13.83 6.31
N ALA A 62 -4.93 -13.19 7.30
CA ALA A 62 -5.39 -11.89 7.80
C ALA A 62 -5.24 -10.79 6.74
N LEU A 63 -4.14 -10.79 5.98
CA LEU A 63 -3.93 -9.86 4.87
C LEU A 63 -4.86 -10.11 3.67
N THR A 64 -5.31 -11.35 3.46
CA THR A 64 -6.21 -11.70 2.34
C THR A 64 -7.68 -11.51 2.66
N ALA A 65 -8.08 -11.65 3.94
CA ALA A 65 -9.49 -11.61 4.32
C ALA A 65 -10.23 -10.34 3.85
N PRO A 66 -9.66 -9.13 3.90
CA PRO A 66 -10.32 -7.94 3.39
C PRO A 66 -10.50 -7.88 1.87
N TYR A 67 -9.82 -8.73 1.09
CA TYR A 67 -10.08 -8.88 -0.35
C TYR A 67 -11.26 -9.81 -0.66
N GLN A 68 -11.82 -10.51 0.33
CA GLN A 68 -12.90 -11.46 0.11
C GLN A 68 -14.10 -10.85 -0.64
N PRO A 69 -14.61 -9.63 -0.28
CA PRO A 69 -15.72 -9.02 -1.02
C PRO A 69 -15.42 -8.80 -2.51
N TYR A 70 -14.18 -8.42 -2.83
CA TYR A 70 -13.74 -8.30 -4.22
C TYR A 70 -13.75 -9.66 -4.95
N LEU A 71 -13.24 -10.71 -4.31
CA LEU A 71 -13.21 -12.06 -4.88
C LEU A 71 -14.61 -12.65 -5.07
N ASP A 72 -15.53 -12.38 -4.15
CA ASP A 72 -16.92 -12.84 -4.24
C ASP A 72 -17.65 -12.15 -5.40
N LEU A 73 -17.45 -10.85 -5.59
CA LEU A 73 -17.98 -10.08 -6.71
C LEU A 73 -17.41 -10.57 -8.05
N LEU A 74 -16.11 -10.90 -8.07
CA LEU A 74 -15.47 -11.46 -9.26
C LEU A 74 -16.10 -12.80 -9.65
N GLN A 75 -16.34 -13.69 -8.69
CA GLN A 75 -16.99 -14.99 -8.92
C GLN A 75 -18.45 -14.85 -9.37
N SER A 76 -19.15 -13.81 -8.93
CA SER A 76 -20.52 -13.54 -9.34
C SER A 76 -20.65 -12.88 -10.72
N GLY A 77 -19.53 -12.58 -11.37
CA GLY A 77 -19.53 -11.91 -12.67
C GLY A 77 -19.98 -10.44 -12.62
N ALA A 78 -19.64 -9.74 -11.53
CA ALA A 78 -19.95 -8.33 -11.39
C ALA A 78 -19.29 -7.49 -12.50
N ASP A 79 -19.89 -6.35 -12.82
CA ASP A 79 -19.38 -5.44 -13.84
C ASP A 79 -18.01 -4.85 -13.45
N PRO A 80 -17.18 -4.41 -14.41
CA PRO A 80 -15.83 -3.91 -14.16
C PRO A 80 -15.78 -2.73 -13.19
N GLN A 81 -16.74 -1.81 -13.21
CA GLN A 81 -16.76 -0.66 -12.32
C GLN A 81 -17.01 -1.06 -10.87
N THR A 82 -17.93 -2.00 -10.65
CA THR A 82 -18.20 -2.58 -9.32
C THR A 82 -16.95 -3.29 -8.78
N LEU A 83 -16.25 -4.04 -9.62
CA LEU A 83 -15.01 -4.72 -9.25
C LEU A 83 -13.90 -3.73 -8.91
N LEU A 84 -13.70 -2.66 -9.70
CA LEU A 84 -12.74 -1.60 -9.42
C LEU A 84 -13.04 -0.91 -8.08
N ASN A 85 -14.29 -0.58 -7.83
CA ASN A 85 -14.73 0.03 -6.58
C ASN A 85 -14.47 -0.89 -5.36
N ALA A 86 -14.73 -2.19 -5.50
CA ALA A 86 -14.46 -3.17 -4.44
C ALA A 86 -12.97 -3.35 -4.18
N TYR A 87 -12.16 -3.39 -5.25
CA TYR A 87 -10.71 -3.47 -5.16
C TYR A 87 -10.12 -2.25 -4.44
N ASP A 88 -10.66 -1.05 -4.64
CA ASP A 88 -10.18 0.18 -4.02
C ASP A 88 -10.58 0.33 -2.53
N GLN A 89 -11.47 -0.52 -2.01
CA GLN A 89 -11.83 -0.50 -0.59
C GLN A 89 -10.69 -0.91 0.33
N TYR A 90 -9.72 -1.67 -0.16
CA TYR A 90 -8.62 -2.20 0.64
C TYR A 90 -7.30 -2.21 -0.12
N ARG A 91 -6.21 -1.86 0.56
CA ARG A 91 -4.87 -1.92 -0.01
C ARG A 91 -3.83 -2.38 1.01
N ILE A 92 -2.88 -3.22 0.57
CA ILE A 92 -1.71 -3.58 1.37
C ILE A 92 -0.55 -2.66 0.96
N LEU A 93 0.03 -1.95 1.91
CA LEU A 93 1.16 -1.06 1.71
C LEU A 93 2.37 -1.59 2.47
N CYS A 94 3.47 -1.84 1.77
CA CYS A 94 4.69 -2.41 2.32
C CYS A 94 5.81 -1.37 2.38
N ALA A 95 6.61 -1.39 3.46
CA ALA A 95 7.80 -0.56 3.56
C ALA A 95 8.87 -0.94 2.52
N GLY A 96 8.96 -2.22 2.15
CA GLY A 96 9.97 -2.75 1.24
C GLY A 96 9.45 -3.81 0.28
N HIS A 97 10.36 -4.33 -0.55
CA HIS A 97 10.05 -5.36 -1.55
C HIS A 97 10.40 -6.77 -1.10
N HIS A 98 11.31 -6.93 -0.14
CA HIS A 98 11.88 -8.19 0.33
C HIS A 98 11.34 -8.55 1.71
N GLY A 99 11.62 -9.80 2.15
CA GLY A 99 11.17 -10.32 3.43
C GLY A 99 9.75 -10.89 3.41
N ALA A 100 9.30 -11.35 4.57
CA ALA A 100 7.96 -11.97 4.72
C ALA A 100 6.82 -10.98 4.48
N LEU A 101 7.04 -9.72 4.81
CA LEU A 101 6.10 -8.61 4.70
C LEU A 101 6.39 -7.69 3.51
N GLY A 102 7.32 -8.08 2.63
CA GLY A 102 7.63 -7.34 1.41
C GLY A 102 6.63 -7.60 0.29
N THR A 103 6.49 -6.64 -0.63
CA THR A 103 5.52 -6.70 -1.73
C THR A 103 5.63 -7.95 -2.57
N ARG A 104 6.85 -8.45 -2.83
CA ARG A 104 7.08 -9.64 -3.67
C ARG A 104 6.42 -10.88 -3.08
N ARG A 105 6.64 -11.13 -1.78
CA ARG A 105 6.14 -12.33 -1.12
C ARG A 105 4.64 -12.25 -0.86
N ILE A 106 4.14 -11.09 -0.50
CA ILE A 106 2.70 -10.87 -0.30
C ILE A 106 1.96 -11.02 -1.63
N ASN A 107 2.40 -10.39 -2.70
CA ASN A 107 1.76 -10.54 -4.02
C ASN A 107 1.78 -11.99 -4.49
N ALA A 108 2.90 -12.71 -4.35
CA ALA A 108 2.99 -14.13 -4.71
C ALA A 108 2.03 -15.02 -3.88
N ALA A 109 1.88 -14.74 -2.58
CA ALA A 109 0.95 -15.48 -1.73
C ALA A 109 -0.52 -15.20 -2.10
N LEU A 110 -0.87 -13.93 -2.33
CA LEU A 110 -2.21 -13.53 -2.73
C LEU A 110 -2.59 -14.04 -4.12
N ARG A 111 -1.65 -14.01 -5.07
CA ARG A 111 -1.82 -14.63 -6.39
C ARG A 111 -2.20 -16.11 -6.28
N ARG A 112 -1.45 -16.89 -5.49
CA ARG A 112 -1.74 -18.32 -5.27
C ARG A 112 -3.11 -18.54 -4.64
N LEU A 113 -3.47 -17.77 -3.62
CA LEU A 113 -4.77 -17.88 -2.96
C LEU A 113 -5.93 -17.53 -3.89
N HIS A 114 -5.75 -16.53 -4.74
CA HIS A 114 -6.73 -16.13 -5.75
C HIS A 114 -6.93 -17.26 -6.78
N GLN A 115 -5.84 -17.77 -7.36
CA GLN A 115 -5.87 -18.88 -8.33
C GLN A 115 -6.52 -20.14 -7.76
N GLN A 116 -6.18 -20.52 -6.51
CA GLN A 116 -6.80 -21.67 -5.83
C GLN A 116 -8.31 -21.53 -5.67
N LYS A 117 -8.82 -20.31 -5.43
CA LYS A 117 -10.27 -20.08 -5.30
C LYS A 117 -11.01 -20.13 -6.62
N GLN A 118 -10.36 -19.76 -7.71
CA GLN A 118 -10.97 -19.80 -9.05
C GLN A 118 -10.90 -21.19 -9.70
N HIS A 119 -10.28 -22.18 -9.06
CA HIS A 119 -9.97 -23.49 -9.64
C HIS A 119 -9.17 -23.39 -10.96
N GLU A 120 -8.52 -22.27 -11.19
CA GLU A 120 -7.69 -22.02 -12.36
C GLU A 120 -6.21 -22.10 -11.97
N ASP A 121 -5.64 -23.30 -11.96
CA ASP A 121 -4.19 -23.47 -12.03
C ASP A 121 -3.74 -23.29 -13.48
N THR A 122 -3.83 -22.05 -13.95
CA THR A 122 -3.60 -21.76 -15.38
C THR A 122 -2.12 -21.74 -15.73
N GLY A 123 -1.21 -21.69 -14.76
CA GLY A 123 0.22 -21.45 -15.04
C GLY A 123 0.48 -20.15 -15.83
N LEU A 124 -0.57 -19.34 -16.06
CA LEU A 124 -0.51 -18.11 -16.83
C LEU A 124 0.01 -16.96 -15.95
N ASP A 125 0.85 -16.13 -16.54
CA ASP A 125 1.35 -14.92 -15.89
C ASP A 125 0.23 -13.91 -15.57
N TYR A 126 -0.83 -13.92 -16.38
CA TYR A 126 -2.00 -13.04 -16.25
C TYR A 126 -3.29 -13.84 -16.32
N TYR A 127 -4.27 -13.48 -15.49
CA TYR A 127 -5.55 -14.17 -15.37
C TYR A 127 -6.68 -13.21 -14.99
N HIS A 128 -7.92 -13.65 -15.14
CA HIS A 128 -9.11 -12.88 -14.82
C HIS A 128 -9.12 -12.48 -13.32
N GLY A 129 -9.31 -11.19 -13.04
CA GLY A 129 -9.33 -10.65 -11.69
C GLY A 129 -7.95 -10.34 -11.10
N LEU A 130 -6.86 -10.43 -11.85
CA LEU A 130 -5.54 -10.06 -11.35
C LEU A 130 -5.40 -8.53 -11.27
N PRO A 131 -5.15 -7.95 -10.09
CA PRO A 131 -4.81 -6.55 -9.98
C PRO A 131 -3.41 -6.27 -10.52
N LEU A 132 -3.29 -5.25 -11.35
CA LEU A 132 -2.04 -4.84 -11.99
C LEU A 132 -1.76 -3.35 -11.75
N MET A 133 -0.46 -3.01 -11.70
CA MET A 133 0.04 -1.64 -11.68
C MET A 133 0.91 -1.38 -12.90
N ILE A 134 0.76 -0.19 -13.48
CA ILE A 134 1.63 0.35 -14.51
C ILE A 134 2.94 0.84 -13.88
N LEU A 135 4.09 0.38 -14.37
CA LEU A 135 5.41 0.75 -13.87
C LEU A 135 6.11 1.84 -14.69
N ALA A 136 5.66 2.06 -15.93
CA ALA A 136 6.22 3.07 -16.83
C ALA A 136 5.11 3.75 -17.62
N ASN A 137 5.30 5.05 -17.93
CA ASN A 137 4.35 5.79 -18.71
C ASN A 137 4.23 5.23 -20.14
N ASP A 138 3.00 5.06 -20.60
CA ASP A 138 2.67 4.78 -22.01
C ASP A 138 1.70 5.87 -22.51
N HIS A 139 2.27 6.91 -23.13
CA HIS A 139 1.50 8.04 -23.63
C HIS A 139 0.55 7.68 -24.77
N ARG A 140 0.83 6.60 -25.52
CA ARG A 140 -0.05 6.14 -26.61
C ARG A 140 -1.35 5.55 -26.06
N GLN A 141 -1.24 4.87 -24.92
CA GLN A 141 -2.38 4.27 -24.23
C GLN A 141 -2.92 5.18 -23.11
N GLN A 142 -2.34 6.37 -22.90
CA GLN A 142 -2.69 7.29 -21.80
C GLN A 142 -2.58 6.65 -20.41
N LEU A 143 -1.58 5.77 -20.22
CA LEU A 143 -1.29 5.09 -18.98
C LEU A 143 -0.08 5.73 -18.29
N TYR A 144 -0.14 5.85 -16.98
CA TYR A 144 0.90 6.50 -16.20
C TYR A 144 1.47 5.57 -15.13
N ASN A 145 2.74 5.77 -14.80
CA ASN A 145 3.40 5.04 -13.74
C ASN A 145 2.65 5.25 -12.41
N GLY A 146 2.21 4.16 -11.78
CA GLY A 146 1.43 4.16 -10.57
C GLY A 146 -0.07 3.89 -10.79
N ASP A 147 -0.58 3.99 -12.02
CA ASP A 147 -1.95 3.61 -12.31
C ASP A 147 -2.19 2.14 -11.95
N THR A 148 -3.30 1.87 -11.29
CA THR A 148 -3.71 0.51 -10.90
C THR A 148 -5.05 0.14 -11.49
N GLY A 149 -5.17 -1.09 -11.93
CA GLY A 149 -6.39 -1.63 -12.51
C GLY A 149 -6.53 -3.12 -12.30
N ILE A 150 -7.55 -3.70 -12.91
CA ILE A 150 -7.87 -5.12 -12.82
C ILE A 150 -7.84 -5.73 -14.21
N CYS A 151 -7.17 -6.86 -14.34
CA CYS A 151 -7.16 -7.66 -15.55
C CYS A 151 -8.46 -8.48 -15.63
N LEU A 152 -9.31 -8.25 -16.62
CA LEU A 152 -10.55 -8.99 -16.81
C LEU A 152 -10.59 -9.62 -18.21
N ASP A 153 -11.17 -10.81 -18.30
CA ASP A 153 -11.46 -11.46 -19.58
C ASP A 153 -12.90 -11.14 -19.99
N ASP A 154 -13.08 -10.58 -21.17
CA ASP A 154 -14.36 -10.24 -21.77
C ASP A 154 -14.83 -11.27 -22.80
N GLY A 155 -14.16 -12.43 -22.88
CA GLY A 155 -14.39 -13.49 -23.88
C GLY A 155 -13.59 -13.31 -25.17
N ASN A 156 -12.97 -12.15 -25.39
CA ASN A 156 -12.07 -11.86 -26.51
C ASN A 156 -10.61 -11.75 -26.08
N GLY A 157 -10.35 -12.02 -24.79
CA GLY A 157 -9.04 -12.01 -24.18
C GLY A 157 -8.93 -11.02 -23.01
N LEU A 158 -7.78 -11.07 -22.36
CA LEU A 158 -7.54 -10.27 -21.17
C LEU A 158 -7.38 -8.78 -21.51
N GLN A 159 -8.12 -7.94 -20.79
CA GLN A 159 -8.06 -6.48 -20.86
C GLN A 159 -7.75 -5.89 -19.48
N LEU A 160 -6.96 -4.84 -19.44
CA LEU A 160 -6.73 -4.07 -18.21
C LEU A 160 -7.81 -2.99 -18.11
N HIS A 161 -8.62 -3.06 -17.07
CA HIS A 161 -9.61 -2.07 -16.69
C HIS A 161 -9.05 -1.15 -15.61
N LEU A 162 -9.06 0.16 -15.85
CA LEU A 162 -8.62 1.19 -14.93
C LEU A 162 -9.78 2.17 -14.65
N PRO A 163 -9.76 2.87 -13.50
CA PRO A 163 -10.75 3.90 -13.20
C PRO A 163 -10.74 4.99 -14.28
N ASN A 164 -11.92 5.38 -14.76
CA ASN A 164 -12.11 6.46 -15.72
C ASN A 164 -11.32 6.32 -17.04
N HIS A 165 -11.00 5.09 -17.43
CA HIS A 165 -10.23 4.79 -18.64
C HIS A 165 -10.95 3.72 -19.48
N ALA A 166 -10.82 3.80 -20.81
CA ALA A 166 -11.29 2.73 -21.68
C ALA A 166 -10.45 1.45 -21.45
N PRO A 167 -11.05 0.24 -21.48
CA PRO A 167 -10.31 -1.00 -21.33
C PRO A 167 -9.17 -1.12 -22.34
N VAL A 168 -8.00 -1.56 -21.89
CA VAL A 168 -6.83 -1.71 -22.74
C VAL A 168 -6.49 -3.19 -22.90
N PRO A 169 -6.48 -3.75 -24.13
CA PRO A 169 -6.07 -5.14 -24.35
C PRO A 169 -4.68 -5.40 -23.80
N LEU A 170 -4.53 -6.43 -22.96
CA LEU A 170 -3.26 -6.74 -22.32
C LEU A 170 -2.15 -7.06 -23.32
N ALA A 171 -2.51 -7.59 -24.49
CA ALA A 171 -1.60 -7.84 -25.61
C ALA A 171 -0.93 -6.56 -26.18
N ARG A 172 -1.50 -5.38 -25.93
CA ARG A 172 -0.91 -4.09 -26.35
C ARG A 172 0.05 -3.51 -25.33
N LEU A 173 0.10 -4.06 -24.12
CA LEU A 173 0.92 -3.56 -23.04
C LEU A 173 2.27 -4.26 -22.98
N ASN A 174 3.32 -3.49 -22.65
CA ASN A 174 4.61 -4.07 -22.37
C ASN A 174 4.56 -4.80 -21.01
N ARG A 175 4.66 -6.12 -21.02
CA ARG A 175 4.62 -6.95 -19.80
C ARG A 175 5.68 -6.58 -18.78
N ALA A 176 6.85 -6.13 -19.21
CA ALA A 176 7.92 -5.67 -18.31
C ALA A 176 7.55 -4.37 -17.55
N SER A 177 6.53 -3.65 -18.02
CA SER A 177 5.97 -2.45 -17.39
C SER A 177 4.75 -2.72 -16.53
N LEU A 178 4.48 -3.98 -16.18
CA LEU A 178 3.36 -4.38 -15.33
C LEU A 178 3.88 -5.08 -14.07
N ALA A 179 3.18 -4.89 -12.97
CA ALA A 179 3.43 -5.60 -11.72
C ALA A 179 2.12 -5.96 -11.03
N ASP A 180 2.12 -7.04 -10.24
CA ASP A 180 1.00 -7.39 -9.39
C ASP A 180 0.73 -6.27 -8.37
N ALA A 181 -0.52 -5.97 -8.14
CA ALA A 181 -0.96 -4.82 -7.35
C ALA A 181 -1.88 -5.16 -6.15
N TYR A 182 -1.85 -6.39 -5.63
CA TYR A 182 -2.46 -6.69 -4.34
C TYR A 182 -1.76 -5.93 -3.21
N ALA A 183 -0.43 -5.89 -3.26
CA ALA A 183 0.38 -5.15 -2.32
C ALA A 183 1.31 -4.19 -3.09
N LEU A 184 1.37 -2.94 -2.63
CA LEU A 184 2.17 -1.87 -3.19
C LEU A 184 3.24 -1.43 -2.19
N SER A 185 4.32 -0.82 -2.66
CA SER A 185 5.20 -0.10 -1.73
C SER A 185 4.54 1.21 -1.29
N ILE A 186 4.85 1.67 -0.07
CA ILE A 186 4.36 2.95 0.45
C ILE A 186 4.66 4.09 -0.53
N HIS A 187 5.84 4.09 -1.16
CA HIS A 187 6.23 5.11 -2.14
C HIS A 187 5.31 5.11 -3.38
N LYS A 188 4.90 3.93 -3.85
CA LYS A 188 4.01 3.80 -5.01
C LYS A 188 2.56 4.17 -4.72
N SER A 189 2.17 4.26 -3.45
CA SER A 189 0.85 4.74 -3.03
C SER A 189 0.77 6.25 -2.83
N GLN A 190 1.85 6.99 -3.05
CA GLN A 190 1.83 8.45 -2.94
C GLN A 190 0.82 9.06 -3.93
N GLY A 191 -0.03 9.95 -3.41
CA GLY A 191 -1.13 10.55 -4.17
C GLY A 191 -2.46 9.78 -4.09
N SER A 192 -2.44 8.52 -3.62
CA SER A 192 -3.65 7.71 -3.44
C SER A 192 -4.02 7.58 -1.97
N GLU A 193 -5.31 7.38 -1.69
CA GLU A 193 -5.84 7.16 -0.35
C GLU A 193 -6.93 6.07 -0.41
N TYR A 194 -7.01 5.24 0.63
CA TYR A 194 -7.89 4.07 0.67
C TYR A 194 -8.72 4.05 1.95
N PRO A 195 -9.97 3.54 1.91
CA PRO A 195 -10.81 3.39 3.09
C PRO A 195 -10.20 2.50 4.17
N HIS A 196 -9.51 1.42 3.76
CA HIS A 196 -8.86 0.48 4.66
C HIS A 196 -7.46 0.13 4.13
N ILE A 197 -6.46 0.20 4.99
CA ILE A 197 -5.06 -0.16 4.68
C ILE A 197 -4.56 -1.24 5.64
N ALA A 198 -3.83 -2.22 5.10
CA ALA A 198 -2.86 -2.99 5.85
C ALA A 198 -1.47 -2.43 5.60
N LEU A 199 -0.85 -1.85 6.60
CA LEU A 199 0.52 -1.33 6.53
C LEU A 199 1.49 -2.38 7.08
N THR A 200 2.49 -2.77 6.29
CA THR A 200 3.46 -3.80 6.69
C THR A 200 4.86 -3.22 6.78
N LEU A 201 5.51 -3.41 7.95
CA LEU A 201 6.90 -3.04 8.20
C LEU A 201 7.71 -4.32 8.44
N ASP A 202 8.59 -4.64 7.52
CA ASP A 202 9.47 -5.83 7.60
C ASP A 202 10.83 -5.44 8.16
N ASP A 203 11.39 -6.26 9.07
CA ASP A 203 12.72 -6.03 9.64
C ASP A 203 13.81 -6.01 8.55
N HIS A 204 13.61 -6.73 7.43
CA HIS A 204 14.52 -6.69 6.28
C HIS A 204 14.50 -5.34 5.53
N ALA A 205 13.53 -4.49 5.83
CA ALA A 205 13.43 -3.14 5.26
C ALA A 205 14.06 -2.07 6.17
N GLU A 206 14.86 -2.43 7.18
CA GLU A 206 15.42 -1.54 8.21
C GLU A 206 15.97 -0.22 7.63
N ARG A 207 16.73 -0.29 6.54
CA ARG A 207 17.30 0.91 5.89
C ARG A 207 16.26 1.86 5.29
N LEU A 208 15.03 1.40 5.07
CA LEU A 208 13.92 2.19 4.54
C LEU A 208 13.01 2.68 5.67
N LEU A 209 13.06 2.02 6.84
CA LEU A 209 12.21 2.37 7.97
C LEU A 209 12.60 3.75 8.48
N SER A 210 11.65 4.67 8.38
CA SER A 210 11.80 6.03 8.88
C SER A 210 10.45 6.60 9.30
N ARG A 211 10.49 7.63 10.12
CA ARG A 211 9.30 8.34 10.61
C ARG A 211 8.46 8.87 9.45
N GLU A 212 9.12 9.41 8.44
CA GLU A 212 8.46 9.96 7.26
C GLU A 212 7.80 8.86 6.41
N LEU A 213 8.44 7.69 6.29
CA LEU A 213 7.85 6.53 5.61
C LEU A 213 6.61 6.04 6.36
N LEU A 214 6.73 5.86 7.69
CA LEU A 214 5.63 5.46 8.55
C LEU A 214 4.46 6.45 8.45
N TYR A 215 4.74 7.76 8.56
CA TYR A 215 3.75 8.81 8.38
C TYR A 215 3.08 8.75 7.00
N THR A 216 3.87 8.62 5.93
CA THR A 216 3.35 8.51 4.57
C THR A 216 2.39 7.34 4.44
N GLY A 217 2.75 6.16 4.99
CA GLY A 217 1.88 4.99 4.99
C GLY A 217 0.58 5.19 5.76
N ILE A 218 0.66 5.75 6.98
CA ILE A 218 -0.51 5.99 7.84
C ILE A 218 -1.49 6.96 7.17
N THR A 219 -0.99 8.02 6.55
CA THR A 219 -1.82 9.05 5.91
C THR A 219 -2.50 8.58 4.62
N ARG A 220 -2.20 7.39 4.12
CA ARG A 220 -2.94 6.78 3.01
C ARG A 220 -4.29 6.20 3.44
N SER A 221 -4.56 6.08 4.75
CA SER A 221 -5.82 5.54 5.28
C SER A 221 -6.83 6.65 5.54
N LYS A 222 -8.02 6.52 4.97
CA LYS A 222 -9.19 7.38 5.26
C LYS A 222 -10.04 6.89 6.43
N GLY A 223 -9.99 5.59 6.74
CA GLY A 223 -10.91 5.01 7.71
C GLY A 223 -10.27 4.00 8.67
N ARG A 224 -9.69 2.92 8.18
CA ARG A 224 -9.11 1.85 8.99
C ARG A 224 -7.66 1.58 8.61
N LEU A 225 -6.81 1.40 9.64
CA LEU A 225 -5.42 1.02 9.49
C LEU A 225 -5.11 -0.21 10.34
N ASP A 226 -4.72 -1.31 9.71
CA ASP A 226 -4.16 -2.49 10.36
C ASP A 226 -2.63 -2.48 10.13
N LEU A 227 -1.84 -2.37 11.21
CA LEU A 227 -0.39 -2.29 11.18
C LEU A 227 0.23 -3.64 11.53
N TYR A 228 0.95 -4.23 10.61
CA TYR A 228 1.68 -5.49 10.77
C TYR A 228 3.19 -5.20 10.86
N ALA A 229 3.73 -5.30 12.04
CA ALA A 229 5.14 -4.97 12.31
C ALA A 229 5.64 -5.71 13.55
N SER A 230 6.91 -6.12 13.55
CA SER A 230 7.59 -6.44 14.81
C SER A 230 7.70 -5.18 15.68
N GLU A 231 7.85 -5.33 16.97
CA GLU A 231 8.11 -4.19 17.86
C GLU A 231 9.38 -3.46 17.44
N THR A 232 10.42 -4.20 17.05
CA THR A 232 11.69 -3.65 16.58
C THR A 232 11.51 -2.79 15.34
N ALA A 233 10.85 -3.30 14.30
CA ALA A 233 10.59 -2.55 13.07
C ALA A 233 9.78 -1.28 13.33
N LEU A 234 8.77 -1.36 14.20
CA LEU A 234 7.94 -0.20 14.54
C LEU A 234 8.72 0.87 15.30
N ARG A 235 9.52 0.47 16.30
CA ARG A 235 10.40 1.40 17.04
C ARG A 235 11.42 2.03 16.10
N THR A 236 12.09 1.23 15.27
CA THR A 236 13.05 1.74 14.26
C THR A 236 12.38 2.77 13.36
N ALA A 237 11.19 2.48 12.83
CA ALA A 237 10.47 3.42 11.99
C ALA A 237 10.08 4.70 12.73
N ALA A 238 9.66 4.61 14.01
CA ALA A 238 9.24 5.78 14.79
C ALA A 238 10.41 6.69 15.20
N ASP A 239 11.57 6.08 15.50
CA ASP A 239 12.72 6.80 16.07
C ASP A 239 13.71 7.32 15.01
N THR A 240 13.70 6.73 13.80
CA THR A 240 14.64 7.08 12.73
C THR A 240 14.10 8.20 11.84
N PRO A 241 14.69 9.42 11.88
CA PRO A 241 14.36 10.46 10.92
C PRO A 241 15.00 10.16 9.56
N THR A 242 14.34 10.56 8.47
CA THR A 242 14.94 10.45 7.13
C THR A 242 16.15 11.37 7.01
N ARG A 243 17.33 10.82 6.77
CA ARG A 243 18.52 11.59 6.41
C ARG A 243 18.49 11.85 4.90
N ARG A 244 18.10 13.07 4.51
CA ARG A 244 18.24 13.51 3.12
C ARG A 244 19.69 13.95 2.92
N ASN A 245 20.53 13.11 2.34
CA ASN A 245 21.83 13.54 1.82
C ASN A 245 21.59 14.33 0.51
N THR A 246 21.04 15.54 0.64
CA THR A 246 21.05 16.50 -0.46
C THR A 246 22.44 17.11 -0.45
N GLY A 247 23.18 17.04 -1.55
CA GLY A 247 24.48 17.74 -1.69
C GLY A 247 24.39 19.26 -1.51
N LEU A 248 23.19 19.79 -1.23
CA LEU A 248 22.91 21.22 -1.06
C LEU A 248 23.68 21.82 0.11
N ALA A 249 23.79 21.12 1.24
CA ALA A 249 24.58 21.60 2.38
C ALA A 249 26.06 21.72 1.99
N TRP A 250 26.60 20.73 1.30
CA TRP A 250 27.97 20.76 0.79
C TRP A 250 28.21 21.87 -0.25
N HIS A 251 27.26 22.10 -1.16
CA HIS A 251 27.34 23.19 -2.13
C HIS A 251 27.26 24.58 -1.45
N LEU A 252 26.42 24.74 -0.43
CA LEU A 252 26.31 26.01 0.29
C LEU A 252 27.56 26.33 1.12
N GLU A 253 28.24 25.32 1.66
CA GLU A 253 29.49 25.48 2.41
C GLU A 253 30.72 25.75 1.52
N HIS A 254 30.68 25.35 0.24
CA HIS A 254 31.82 25.42 -0.70
C HIS A 254 31.58 26.41 -1.86
N SER A 255 30.54 27.23 -1.82
CA SER A 255 30.20 28.26 -2.80
C SER A 255 30.65 29.68 -2.28
N THR A 256 31.89 29.78 -1.81
CA THR A 256 32.57 31.05 -1.52
C THR A 256 33.79 31.22 -2.38
#